data_395fbb104ebb6b731a365a81cc720e4e
#
_entry.id   395fbb104ebb6b731a365a81cc720e4e
#
_cell.length_a   1.000
_cell.length_b   1.000
_cell.length_c   1.000
_cell.angle_alpha   90.00
_cell.angle_beta   90.00
_cell.angle_gamma   90.00
#
_symmetry.space_group_name_H-M   'P 1'
#
loop_
_entity.id
_entity.type
_entity.pdbx_description
1 polymer ?
#
loop_
_entity_poly.entity_id
_entity_poly.type
_entity_poly.pdbx_seq_one_letter_code
_entity_poly.pdbx_strand_id
1 'polypeptide(L)'
;MTDTIKVICENLGNELDIPMGTSLLEISRRLTSGPHPFLAAFVNNRVKELNYKIYTPVTIRFIDITSFAGIRVYQRTSWFILQKAVRDLYPGQTLHIRHSMGQSGFYCEIEGIDPLTREAAAALEERMRAIVAADLPIIRTKVLTEEVRARYAEQGFDDKIALLDTRPRLYSELYTLGDLPGYFYGSLAPSTGYITRFGIEPYYRGFYLALPLRTSPEELHKHVSQEKMFGIFREYQSWVTLMGVPTIGAVNARALAGDAGGMIKIAEAFHERKFAEVADAIQEAHRTRGVRMVLISGPSSSGKTTSAKRLGIQLGVLGLRPVMISLDDYFVEREKTPRDENGQYDYEALEAIDLELFNDHLHRLLQGQSVDIPRYDFITGRRTQHDTPLTLDERSILIIEGIHGLNPRLTPSVPDAVKFKIYISCFTSVAMDNLSRIATTDNRLLRRLTRDYRQRGADALQTLSRWASVRRGEERHIFPYQENADVMFNSSLFYEISALRPFAEKILREVPDTVPEFDEARRMLKFLDNFIPIPSDEIPPTSILREFIGGSSFKY
;
A
#
# COMPACT_ATOMS: atom_id res chain seq x y z
N MET A 1 -44.91 -20.77 -8.44
CA MET A 1 -44.48 -20.46 -7.07
C MET A 1 -43.01 -20.09 -7.16
N THR A 2 -42.63 -18.88 -6.80
CA THR A 2 -41.22 -18.52 -6.71
C THR A 2 -40.65 -19.22 -5.49
N ASP A 3 -39.67 -20.10 -5.71
CA ASP A 3 -39.02 -20.80 -4.60
C ASP A 3 -38.38 -19.77 -3.68
N THR A 4 -38.69 -19.84 -2.39
CA THR A 4 -38.08 -18.99 -1.34
C THR A 4 -36.86 -19.67 -0.74
N ILE A 5 -35.86 -18.87 -0.40
CA ILE A 5 -34.64 -19.33 0.26
C ILE A 5 -34.41 -18.53 1.54
N LYS A 6 -33.80 -19.17 2.53
CA LYS A 6 -33.41 -18.55 3.81
C LYS A 6 -32.05 -17.90 3.69
N VAL A 7 -31.97 -16.65 4.13
CA VAL A 7 -30.73 -15.86 4.16
C VAL A 7 -30.55 -15.31 5.57
N ILE A 8 -29.39 -15.53 6.16
CA ILE A 8 -29.02 -14.93 7.45
C ILE A 8 -28.49 -13.52 7.17
N CYS A 9 -29.16 -12.49 7.68
CA CYS A 9 -28.71 -11.10 7.57
C CYS A 9 -28.09 -10.63 8.90
N GLU A 10 -26.76 -10.57 8.97
CA GLU A 10 -26.03 -10.19 10.18
C GLU A 10 -26.38 -8.78 10.66
N ASN A 11 -26.66 -7.83 9.75
CA ASN A 11 -27.04 -6.46 10.11
C ASN A 11 -28.36 -6.39 10.88
N LEU A 12 -29.26 -7.36 10.69
CA LEU A 12 -30.53 -7.46 11.41
C LEU A 12 -30.49 -8.46 12.57
N GLY A 13 -29.49 -9.34 12.61
CA GLY A 13 -29.43 -10.48 13.53
C GLY A 13 -30.53 -11.52 13.27
N ASN A 14 -31.16 -11.53 12.09
CA ASN A 14 -32.34 -12.34 11.75
C ASN A 14 -32.16 -13.13 10.44
N GLU A 15 -32.95 -14.20 10.31
CA GLU A 15 -33.18 -14.89 9.04
C GLU A 15 -34.25 -14.14 8.22
N LEU A 16 -34.05 -14.10 6.91
CA LEU A 16 -34.97 -13.54 5.94
C LEU A 16 -35.38 -14.63 4.95
N ASP A 17 -36.68 -14.77 4.71
CA ASP A 17 -37.19 -15.55 3.59
C ASP A 17 -37.29 -14.64 2.37
N ILE A 18 -36.53 -14.92 1.32
CA ILE A 18 -36.48 -14.13 0.10
C ILE A 18 -36.78 -15.01 -1.14
N PRO A 19 -37.41 -14.48 -2.18
CA PRO A 19 -37.49 -15.18 -3.45
C PRO A 19 -36.12 -15.46 -4.04
N MET A 20 -35.93 -16.63 -4.63
CA MET A 20 -34.72 -16.97 -5.36
C MET A 20 -34.44 -15.94 -6.47
N GLY A 21 -33.19 -15.48 -6.62
CA GLY A 21 -32.82 -14.45 -7.60
C GLY A 21 -32.99 -13.01 -7.12
N THR A 22 -33.40 -12.78 -5.86
CA THR A 22 -33.44 -11.46 -5.25
C THR A 22 -32.01 -10.89 -5.17
N SER A 23 -31.83 -9.63 -5.57
CA SER A 23 -30.54 -8.95 -5.50
C SER A 23 -30.25 -8.44 -4.09
N LEU A 24 -28.97 -8.27 -3.77
CA LEU A 24 -28.54 -7.62 -2.53
C LEU A 24 -29.08 -6.19 -2.43
N LEU A 25 -29.23 -5.49 -3.57
CA LEU A 25 -29.80 -4.14 -3.62
C LEU A 25 -31.28 -4.14 -3.18
N GLU A 26 -32.08 -5.11 -3.62
CA GLU A 26 -33.48 -5.24 -3.19
C GLU A 26 -33.59 -5.58 -1.70
N ILE A 27 -32.66 -6.39 -1.17
CA ILE A 27 -32.62 -6.70 0.26
C ILE A 27 -32.19 -5.45 1.05
N SER A 28 -31.17 -4.72 0.60
CA SER A 28 -30.66 -3.54 1.30
C SER A 28 -31.72 -2.44 1.47
N ARG A 29 -32.65 -2.30 0.52
CA ARG A 29 -33.77 -1.35 0.58
C ARG A 29 -34.80 -1.66 1.67
N ARG A 30 -34.82 -2.91 2.18
CA ARG A 30 -35.68 -3.33 3.30
C ARG A 30 -35.03 -3.04 4.66
N LEU A 31 -33.75 -2.71 4.67
CA LEU A 31 -33.00 -2.39 5.88
C LEU A 31 -33.08 -0.90 6.16
N THR A 32 -33.22 -0.54 7.43
CA THR A 32 -32.96 0.83 7.84
C THR A 32 -31.45 1.07 7.68
N SER A 33 -31.06 1.86 6.67
CA SER A 33 -29.67 2.25 6.53
C SER A 33 -29.24 3.07 7.74
N GLY A 34 -28.00 2.85 8.19
CA GLY A 34 -27.32 3.78 9.08
C GLY A 34 -27.11 5.16 8.41
N PRO A 35 -26.25 6.01 8.93
CA PRO A 35 -25.99 7.34 8.37
C PRO A 35 -25.41 7.31 6.95
N HIS A 36 -24.91 6.14 6.51
CA HIS A 36 -24.28 5.98 5.20
C HIS A 36 -24.97 4.90 4.37
N PRO A 37 -25.07 5.07 3.03
CA PRO A 37 -25.61 4.05 2.15
C PRO A 37 -24.72 2.81 2.11
N PHE A 38 -25.32 1.64 2.02
CA PHE A 38 -24.59 0.41 1.78
C PHE A 38 -23.98 0.42 0.37
N LEU A 39 -22.70 0.09 0.28
CA LEU A 39 -21.94 0.10 -0.98
C LEU A 39 -21.77 -1.31 -1.57
N ALA A 40 -21.75 -2.32 -0.72
CA ALA A 40 -21.60 -3.73 -1.07
C ALA A 40 -22.08 -4.62 0.08
N ALA A 41 -21.98 -5.93 -0.07
CA ALA A 41 -22.21 -6.85 1.03
C ALA A 41 -21.19 -8.01 1.00
N PHE A 42 -20.85 -8.53 2.17
CA PHE A 42 -20.27 -9.87 2.28
C PHE A 42 -21.38 -10.91 2.04
N VAL A 43 -21.07 -11.89 1.23
CA VAL A 43 -21.86 -13.10 1.02
C VAL A 43 -20.93 -14.28 1.30
N ASN A 44 -21.14 -14.99 2.39
CA ASN A 44 -20.25 -16.07 2.85
C ASN A 44 -18.77 -15.67 2.77
N ASN A 45 -18.36 -14.64 3.50
CA ASN A 45 -17.00 -14.10 3.55
C ASN A 45 -16.41 -13.62 2.20
N ARG A 46 -17.27 -13.22 1.25
CA ARG A 46 -16.84 -12.68 -0.06
C ARG A 46 -17.58 -11.39 -0.36
N VAL A 47 -16.88 -10.30 -0.60
CA VAL A 47 -17.51 -9.05 -1.03
C VAL A 47 -18.16 -9.21 -2.40
N LYS A 48 -19.43 -8.82 -2.47
CA LYS A 48 -20.27 -8.78 -3.66
C LYS A 48 -20.87 -7.41 -3.85
N GLU A 49 -21.05 -7.04 -5.11
CA GLU A 49 -21.78 -5.83 -5.50
C GLU A 49 -23.27 -5.95 -5.15
N LEU A 50 -23.94 -4.82 -4.91
CA LEU A 50 -25.35 -4.84 -4.55
C LEU A 50 -26.25 -5.42 -5.65
N ASN A 51 -25.83 -5.40 -6.91
CA ASN A 51 -26.55 -6.03 -8.01
C ASN A 51 -26.42 -7.57 -8.06
N TYR A 52 -25.59 -8.17 -7.16
CA TYR A 52 -25.46 -9.62 -7.09
C TYR A 52 -26.77 -10.28 -6.64
N LYS A 53 -27.21 -11.31 -7.39
CA LYS A 53 -28.44 -12.08 -7.12
C LYS A 53 -28.14 -13.33 -6.31
N ILE A 54 -29.00 -13.62 -5.35
CA ILE A 54 -28.87 -14.76 -4.43
C ILE A 54 -29.79 -15.90 -4.90
N TYR A 55 -29.22 -17.09 -5.03
CA TYR A 55 -29.95 -18.30 -5.51
C TYR A 55 -29.89 -19.46 -4.52
N THR A 56 -29.11 -19.35 -3.45
CA THR A 56 -28.91 -20.39 -2.43
C THR A 56 -28.91 -19.78 -1.04
N PRO A 57 -29.18 -20.54 0.01
CA PRO A 57 -29.01 -20.07 1.39
C PRO A 57 -27.60 -19.57 1.65
N VAL A 58 -27.46 -18.36 2.20
CA VAL A 58 -26.19 -17.69 2.47
C VAL A 58 -26.30 -16.79 3.69
N THR A 59 -25.16 -16.46 4.28
CA THR A 59 -25.03 -15.37 5.24
C THR A 59 -24.62 -14.10 4.52
N ILE A 60 -25.32 -12.98 4.80
CA ILE A 60 -25.02 -11.67 4.23
C ILE A 60 -24.75 -10.64 5.32
N ARG A 61 -23.80 -9.76 5.05
CA ARG A 61 -23.51 -8.58 5.88
C ARG A 61 -23.24 -7.38 4.96
N PHE A 62 -24.14 -6.41 4.99
CA PHE A 62 -23.99 -5.17 4.23
C PHE A 62 -22.89 -4.29 4.84
N ILE A 63 -22.18 -3.60 3.96
CA ILE A 63 -21.06 -2.72 4.30
C ILE A 63 -21.20 -1.36 3.63
N ASP A 64 -20.87 -0.33 4.38
CA ASP A 64 -20.80 1.06 3.96
C ASP A 64 -19.36 1.56 3.87
N ILE A 65 -19.18 2.88 3.72
CA ILE A 65 -17.89 3.55 3.60
C ILE A 65 -16.99 3.39 4.84
N THR A 66 -17.53 3.09 6.01
CA THR A 66 -16.77 2.95 7.28
C THR A 66 -15.93 1.68 7.32
N SER A 67 -16.23 0.69 6.47
CA SER A 67 -15.46 -0.55 6.36
C SER A 67 -14.28 -0.42 5.37
N PHE A 68 -13.22 -1.22 5.56
CA PHE A 68 -12.09 -1.26 4.63
C PHE A 68 -12.48 -1.68 3.21
N ALA A 69 -13.44 -2.58 3.06
CA ALA A 69 -13.91 -2.99 1.75
C ALA A 69 -14.80 -1.91 1.13
N GLY A 70 -15.68 -1.27 1.92
CA GLY A 70 -16.58 -0.22 1.47
C GLY A 70 -15.85 1.03 0.99
N ILE A 71 -14.84 1.53 1.73
CA ILE A 71 -14.06 2.68 1.28
C ILE A 71 -13.36 2.40 -0.07
N ARG A 72 -12.89 1.17 -0.31
CA ARG A 72 -12.32 0.78 -1.60
C ARG A 72 -13.35 0.77 -2.73
N VAL A 73 -14.61 0.40 -2.45
CA VAL A 73 -15.72 0.50 -3.41
C VAL A 73 -15.98 1.97 -3.74
N TYR A 74 -16.07 2.82 -2.72
CA TYR A 74 -16.27 4.26 -2.87
C TYR A 74 -15.18 4.91 -3.74
N GLN A 75 -13.91 4.65 -3.43
CA GLN A 75 -12.78 5.19 -4.18
C GLN A 75 -12.79 4.78 -5.65
N ARG A 76 -12.97 3.49 -5.96
CA ARG A 76 -13.02 3.00 -7.35
C ARG A 76 -14.19 3.59 -8.12
N THR A 77 -15.35 3.71 -7.49
CA THR A 77 -16.53 4.32 -8.11
C THR A 77 -16.29 5.81 -8.38
N SER A 78 -15.66 6.53 -7.44
CA SER A 78 -15.27 7.94 -7.64
C SER A 78 -14.28 8.11 -8.80
N TRP A 79 -13.32 7.19 -8.97
CA TRP A 79 -12.37 7.23 -10.09
C TRP A 79 -13.07 7.00 -11.44
N PHE A 80 -14.06 6.12 -11.48
CA PHE A 80 -14.84 5.87 -12.70
C PHE A 80 -15.70 7.07 -13.09
N ILE A 81 -16.32 7.73 -12.11
CA ILE A 81 -17.07 8.99 -12.31
C ILE A 81 -16.12 10.10 -12.77
N LEU A 82 -14.94 10.23 -12.16
CA LEU A 82 -13.94 11.21 -12.57
C LEU A 82 -13.49 10.96 -14.02
N GLN A 83 -13.24 9.70 -14.40
CA GLN A 83 -12.90 9.35 -15.78
C GLN A 83 -14.00 9.76 -16.77
N LYS A 84 -15.28 9.52 -16.42
CA LYS A 84 -16.42 9.96 -17.23
C LYS A 84 -16.45 11.49 -17.36
N ALA A 85 -16.23 12.22 -16.26
CA ALA A 85 -16.20 13.68 -16.27
C ALA A 85 -15.05 14.25 -17.13
N VAL A 86 -13.86 13.67 -17.02
CA VAL A 86 -12.70 14.05 -17.87
C VAL A 86 -13.02 13.79 -19.34
N ARG A 87 -13.61 12.66 -19.64
CA ARG A 87 -13.97 12.30 -21.02
C ARG A 87 -14.99 13.25 -21.63
N ASP A 88 -15.96 13.68 -20.82
CA ASP A 88 -17.02 14.59 -21.27
C ASP A 88 -16.49 16.03 -21.53
N LEU A 89 -15.55 16.50 -20.70
CA LEU A 89 -14.99 17.85 -20.81
C LEU A 89 -13.75 17.93 -21.71
N TYR A 90 -12.96 16.86 -21.77
CA TYR A 90 -11.69 16.80 -22.47
C TYR A 90 -11.61 15.53 -23.34
N PRO A 91 -12.39 15.45 -24.43
CA PRO A 91 -12.40 14.27 -25.30
C PRO A 91 -11.01 13.95 -25.84
N GLY A 92 -10.60 12.69 -25.76
CA GLY A 92 -9.29 12.22 -26.22
C GLY A 92 -8.15 12.38 -25.23
N GLN A 93 -8.36 13.08 -24.09
CA GLN A 93 -7.33 13.20 -23.07
C GLN A 93 -7.36 12.02 -22.08
N THR A 94 -6.19 11.64 -21.59
CA THR A 94 -6.02 10.53 -20.64
C THR A 94 -5.96 11.03 -19.20
N LEU A 95 -6.79 10.46 -18.34
CA LEU A 95 -6.72 10.67 -16.89
C LEU A 95 -5.74 9.68 -16.28
N HIS A 96 -4.84 10.18 -15.43
CA HIS A 96 -3.94 9.40 -14.62
C HIS A 96 -4.22 9.58 -13.13
N ILE A 97 -4.49 8.50 -12.40
CA ILE A 97 -4.54 8.48 -10.93
C ILE A 97 -3.18 7.99 -10.44
N ARG A 98 -2.35 8.90 -9.93
CA ARG A 98 -0.93 8.64 -9.65
C ARG A 98 -0.73 7.95 -8.30
N HIS A 99 -0.88 8.67 -7.21
CA HIS A 99 -0.64 8.15 -5.86
C HIS A 99 -1.58 8.78 -4.84
N SER A 100 -1.72 8.11 -3.69
CA SER A 100 -2.44 8.69 -2.57
C SER A 100 -1.63 9.82 -1.93
N MET A 101 -2.31 10.88 -1.53
CA MET A 101 -1.76 12.00 -0.80
C MET A 101 -2.50 12.16 0.53
N GLY A 102 -1.73 12.28 1.62
CA GLY A 102 -2.33 12.31 2.94
C GLY A 102 -3.10 11.03 3.24
N GLN A 103 -4.17 11.16 4.01
CA GLN A 103 -4.97 10.02 4.43
C GLN A 103 -6.16 9.74 3.50
N SER A 104 -6.66 10.73 2.72
CA SER A 104 -7.98 10.66 2.07
C SER A 104 -8.03 11.03 0.60
N GLY A 105 -6.91 11.39 -0.04
CA GLY A 105 -6.98 11.89 -1.41
C GLY A 105 -5.95 11.29 -2.35
N PHE A 106 -6.06 11.71 -3.62
CA PHE A 106 -5.23 11.21 -4.70
C PHE A 106 -4.73 12.36 -5.56
N TYR A 107 -3.46 12.30 -5.92
CA TYR A 107 -2.92 13.14 -6.95
C TYR A 107 -3.29 12.59 -8.32
N CYS A 108 -3.87 13.44 -9.16
CA CYS A 108 -4.35 13.09 -10.48
C CYS A 108 -3.78 14.07 -11.53
N GLU A 109 -3.60 13.58 -12.75
CA GLU A 109 -3.17 14.37 -13.90
C GLU A 109 -4.07 14.08 -15.10
N ILE A 110 -4.31 15.09 -15.94
CA ILE A 110 -4.93 14.94 -17.26
C ILE A 110 -3.86 15.24 -18.30
N GLU A 111 -3.59 14.29 -19.16
CA GLU A 111 -2.58 14.43 -20.21
C GLU A 111 -2.92 15.60 -21.14
N GLY A 112 -1.95 16.45 -21.44
CA GLY A 112 -2.15 17.63 -22.27
C GLY A 112 -2.84 18.83 -21.59
N ILE A 113 -3.22 18.71 -20.29
CA ILE A 113 -3.78 19.81 -19.49
C ILE A 113 -2.90 20.04 -18.27
N ASP A 114 -1.91 20.91 -18.41
CA ASP A 114 -0.86 21.11 -17.43
C ASP A 114 -0.38 22.59 -17.45
N PRO A 115 -0.54 23.35 -16.35
CA PRO A 115 -1.24 23.00 -15.11
C PRO A 115 -2.77 23.06 -15.22
N LEU A 116 -3.47 22.29 -14.37
CA LEU A 116 -4.92 22.41 -14.24
C LEU A 116 -5.26 23.72 -13.52
N THR A 117 -6.03 24.61 -14.17
CA THR A 117 -6.44 25.88 -13.56
C THR A 117 -7.57 25.70 -12.54
N ARG A 118 -7.84 26.73 -11.72
CA ARG A 118 -8.95 26.68 -10.75
C ARG A 118 -10.31 26.57 -11.44
N GLU A 119 -10.47 27.24 -12.57
CA GLU A 119 -11.70 27.21 -13.39
C GLU A 119 -11.90 25.81 -13.97
N ALA A 120 -10.85 25.18 -14.48
CA ALA A 120 -10.90 23.81 -14.99
C ALA A 120 -11.20 22.79 -13.88
N ALA A 121 -10.62 22.96 -12.69
CA ALA A 121 -10.91 22.12 -11.53
C ALA A 121 -12.37 22.26 -11.08
N ALA A 122 -12.90 23.49 -11.03
CA ALA A 122 -14.30 23.76 -10.70
C ALA A 122 -15.27 23.13 -11.74
N ALA A 123 -14.97 23.29 -13.03
CA ALA A 123 -15.76 22.68 -14.12
C ALA A 123 -15.76 21.15 -14.04
N LEU A 124 -14.60 20.56 -13.70
CA LEU A 124 -14.49 19.10 -13.52
C LEU A 124 -15.30 18.61 -12.33
N GLU A 125 -15.24 19.31 -11.20
CA GLU A 125 -16.04 18.99 -10.01
C GLU A 125 -17.54 19.14 -10.29
N GLU A 126 -17.96 20.21 -10.95
CA GLU A 126 -19.36 20.43 -11.35
C GLU A 126 -19.85 19.29 -12.28
N ARG A 127 -19.02 18.89 -13.25
CA ARG A 127 -19.36 17.77 -14.14
C ARG A 127 -19.51 16.47 -13.38
N MET A 128 -18.63 16.16 -12.44
CA MET A 128 -18.76 15.00 -11.57
C MET A 128 -20.06 15.05 -10.74
N ARG A 129 -20.41 16.22 -10.19
CA ARG A 129 -21.68 16.41 -9.45
C ARG A 129 -22.89 16.18 -10.33
N ALA A 130 -22.86 16.63 -11.58
CA ALA A 130 -23.94 16.37 -12.53
C ALA A 130 -24.11 14.86 -12.86
N ILE A 131 -22.99 14.12 -13.02
CA ILE A 131 -23.00 12.67 -13.23
C ILE A 131 -23.56 11.95 -12.00
N VAL A 132 -23.18 12.36 -10.79
CA VAL A 132 -23.70 11.81 -9.54
C VAL A 132 -25.20 12.08 -9.40
N ALA A 133 -25.65 13.31 -9.67
CA ALA A 133 -27.05 13.69 -9.59
C ALA A 133 -27.94 12.92 -10.61
N ALA A 134 -27.36 12.54 -11.74
CA ALA A 134 -28.07 11.73 -12.75
C ALA A 134 -28.25 10.25 -12.34
N ASP A 135 -27.60 9.81 -11.27
CA ASP A 135 -27.64 8.45 -10.70
C ASP A 135 -27.51 7.34 -11.75
N LEU A 136 -26.53 7.48 -12.65
CA LEU A 136 -26.31 6.57 -13.76
C LEU A 136 -25.92 5.17 -13.27
N PRO A 137 -26.53 4.09 -13.82
CA PRO A 137 -26.20 2.73 -13.43
C PRO A 137 -24.77 2.35 -13.83
N ILE A 138 -24.08 1.63 -12.95
CA ILE A 138 -22.79 1.00 -13.23
C ILE A 138 -23.03 -0.49 -13.42
N ILE A 139 -22.81 -0.95 -14.65
CA ILE A 139 -23.14 -2.31 -15.06
C ILE A 139 -21.86 -3.12 -15.20
N ARG A 140 -21.84 -4.30 -14.59
CA ARG A 140 -20.76 -5.28 -14.75
C ARG A 140 -21.24 -6.43 -15.60
N THR A 141 -20.50 -6.73 -16.66
CA THR A 141 -20.75 -7.87 -17.56
C THR A 141 -19.51 -8.74 -17.67
N LYS A 142 -19.71 -10.01 -18.00
CA LYS A 142 -18.64 -10.94 -18.35
C LYS A 142 -18.79 -11.27 -19.83
N VAL A 143 -17.85 -10.82 -20.64
CA VAL A 143 -17.86 -10.94 -22.10
C VAL A 143 -16.54 -11.53 -22.60
N LEU A 144 -16.48 -11.91 -23.88
CA LEU A 144 -15.23 -12.37 -24.49
C LEU A 144 -14.14 -11.29 -24.36
N THR A 145 -12.91 -11.72 -24.05
CA THR A 145 -11.79 -10.79 -23.88
C THR A 145 -11.51 -9.99 -25.16
N GLU A 146 -11.70 -10.58 -26.33
CA GLU A 146 -11.56 -9.86 -27.60
C GLU A 146 -12.59 -8.74 -27.77
N GLU A 147 -13.83 -8.93 -27.30
CA GLU A 147 -14.84 -7.87 -27.31
C GLU A 147 -14.43 -6.72 -26.36
N VAL A 148 -13.92 -7.04 -25.18
CA VAL A 148 -13.40 -6.02 -24.25
C VAL A 148 -12.23 -5.25 -24.89
N ARG A 149 -11.32 -5.97 -25.54
CA ARG A 149 -10.19 -5.40 -26.25
C ARG A 149 -10.63 -4.44 -27.36
N ALA A 150 -11.62 -4.84 -28.18
CA ALA A 150 -12.16 -3.99 -29.22
C ALA A 150 -12.76 -2.69 -28.65
N ARG A 151 -13.57 -2.78 -27.59
CA ARG A 151 -14.15 -1.62 -26.91
C ARG A 151 -13.10 -0.68 -26.32
N TYR A 152 -11.97 -1.22 -25.81
CA TYR A 152 -10.86 -0.39 -25.32
C TYR A 152 -10.13 0.28 -26.47
N ALA A 153 -9.94 -0.40 -27.60
CA ALA A 153 -9.33 0.18 -28.79
C ALA A 153 -10.14 1.37 -29.35
N GLU A 154 -11.48 1.24 -29.42
CA GLU A 154 -12.39 2.32 -29.78
C GLU A 154 -12.25 3.56 -28.88
N GLN A 155 -11.84 3.35 -27.63
CA GLN A 155 -11.70 4.39 -26.63
C GLN A 155 -10.24 4.90 -26.48
N GLY A 156 -9.26 4.29 -27.16
CA GLY A 156 -7.85 4.64 -27.02
C GLY A 156 -7.23 4.23 -25.67
N PHE A 157 -7.71 3.14 -25.05
CA PHE A 157 -7.19 2.66 -23.75
C PHE A 157 -6.06 1.64 -23.94
N ASP A 158 -4.95 2.09 -24.50
CA ASP A 158 -3.79 1.25 -24.84
C ASP A 158 -3.17 0.57 -23.60
N ASP A 159 -3.17 1.24 -22.46
CA ASP A 159 -2.72 0.69 -21.17
C ASP A 159 -3.54 -0.53 -20.73
N LYS A 160 -4.86 -0.49 -20.93
CA LYS A 160 -5.76 -1.60 -20.61
C LYS A 160 -5.63 -2.74 -21.60
N ILE A 161 -5.42 -2.42 -22.88
CA ILE A 161 -5.13 -3.42 -23.94
C ILE A 161 -3.83 -4.14 -23.61
N ALA A 162 -2.76 -3.41 -23.30
CA ALA A 162 -1.48 -4.00 -22.92
C ALA A 162 -1.59 -4.96 -21.72
N LEU A 163 -2.44 -4.64 -20.74
CA LEU A 163 -2.71 -5.53 -19.62
C LEU A 163 -3.50 -6.78 -20.05
N LEU A 164 -4.52 -6.64 -20.90
CA LEU A 164 -5.32 -7.76 -21.41
C LEU A 164 -4.46 -8.73 -22.25
N ASP A 165 -3.62 -8.20 -23.14
CA ASP A 165 -2.78 -8.99 -24.06
C ASP A 165 -1.77 -9.86 -23.30
N THR A 166 -1.43 -9.49 -22.06
CA THR A 166 -0.55 -10.30 -21.18
C THR A 166 -1.31 -11.29 -20.27
N ARG A 167 -2.64 -11.36 -20.39
CA ARG A 167 -3.51 -12.22 -19.56
C ARG A 167 -4.32 -13.16 -20.44
N PRO A 168 -3.88 -14.41 -20.65
CA PRO A 168 -4.59 -15.36 -21.51
C PRO A 168 -5.89 -15.83 -20.86
N ARG A 169 -6.97 -15.06 -21.00
CA ARG A 169 -8.32 -15.38 -20.52
C ARG A 169 -9.32 -15.28 -21.65
N LEU A 170 -10.16 -16.29 -21.79
CA LEU A 170 -11.21 -16.29 -22.78
C LEU A 170 -12.29 -15.25 -22.47
N TYR A 171 -12.59 -15.03 -21.19
CA TYR A 171 -13.59 -14.06 -20.72
C TYR A 171 -12.98 -13.05 -19.76
N SER A 172 -13.36 -11.80 -19.91
CA SER A 172 -13.01 -10.70 -19.01
C SER A 172 -14.24 -10.00 -18.44
N GLU A 173 -14.08 -9.44 -17.24
CA GLU A 173 -15.09 -8.59 -16.62
C GLU A 173 -14.97 -7.17 -17.17
N LEU A 174 -16.08 -6.59 -17.58
CA LEU A 174 -16.19 -5.24 -18.09
C LEU A 174 -17.20 -4.47 -17.27
N TYR A 175 -16.82 -3.30 -16.76
CA TYR A 175 -17.74 -2.31 -16.22
C TYR A 175 -18.10 -1.30 -17.30
N THR A 176 -19.35 -0.83 -17.28
CA THR A 176 -19.80 0.27 -18.15
C THR A 176 -20.50 1.34 -17.32
N LEU A 177 -20.20 2.60 -17.62
CA LEU A 177 -20.86 3.80 -17.12
C LEU A 177 -21.36 4.61 -18.33
N GLY A 178 -22.63 4.39 -18.72
CA GLY A 178 -23.10 4.82 -20.02
C GLY A 178 -22.31 4.12 -21.14
N ASP A 179 -21.68 4.90 -21.99
CA ASP A 179 -20.82 4.44 -23.09
C ASP A 179 -19.36 4.15 -22.70
N LEU A 180 -18.95 4.57 -21.51
CA LEU A 180 -17.57 4.43 -21.04
C LEU A 180 -17.30 3.02 -20.50
N PRO A 181 -16.39 2.24 -21.12
CA PRO A 181 -15.93 0.96 -20.58
C PRO A 181 -14.83 1.15 -19.53
N GLY A 182 -14.77 0.29 -18.51
CA GLY A 182 -13.75 0.31 -17.48
C GLY A 182 -13.37 -1.09 -16.98
N TYR A 183 -12.17 -1.21 -16.43
CA TYR A 183 -11.70 -2.40 -15.72
C TYR A 183 -11.34 -2.05 -14.29
N PHE A 184 -11.83 -2.83 -13.35
CA PHE A 184 -11.47 -2.74 -11.93
C PHE A 184 -11.34 -4.15 -11.35
N TYR A 185 -10.28 -4.39 -10.59
CA TYR A 185 -10.07 -5.70 -9.95
C TYR A 185 -10.86 -5.89 -8.64
N GLY A 186 -11.78 -4.97 -8.32
CA GLY A 186 -12.70 -5.01 -7.17
C GLY A 186 -14.08 -4.46 -7.50
N SER A 187 -14.99 -4.57 -6.56
CA SER A 187 -16.40 -4.14 -6.69
C SER A 187 -16.55 -2.62 -6.79
N LEU A 188 -17.58 -2.18 -7.50
CA LEU A 188 -18.06 -0.81 -7.61
C LEU A 188 -19.45 -0.67 -6.96
N ALA A 189 -19.87 0.56 -6.67
CA ALA A 189 -21.24 0.86 -6.28
C ALA A 189 -22.21 0.59 -7.45
N PRO A 190 -23.51 0.37 -7.19
CA PRO A 190 -24.46 0.03 -8.24
C PRO A 190 -24.77 1.17 -9.20
N SER A 191 -24.58 2.43 -8.75
CA SER A 191 -24.79 3.62 -9.56
C SER A 191 -23.94 4.79 -9.06
N THR A 192 -23.90 5.89 -9.82
CA THR A 192 -23.11 7.07 -9.50
C THR A 192 -23.65 7.85 -8.31
N GLY A 193 -24.94 7.77 -8.02
CA GLY A 193 -25.60 8.47 -6.90
C GLY A 193 -25.11 8.07 -5.51
N TYR A 194 -24.39 6.95 -5.40
CA TYR A 194 -23.77 6.52 -4.13
C TYR A 194 -22.55 7.34 -3.71
N ILE A 195 -22.00 8.16 -4.61
CA ILE A 195 -20.82 8.99 -4.34
C ILE A 195 -21.24 10.41 -3.99
N THR A 196 -21.44 10.66 -2.71
CA THR A 196 -22.03 11.91 -2.22
C THR A 196 -21.03 13.01 -1.89
N ARG A 197 -19.77 12.63 -1.61
CA ARG A 197 -18.74 13.57 -1.13
C ARG A 197 -17.43 13.39 -1.87
N PHE A 198 -16.97 14.43 -2.49
CA PHE A 198 -15.66 14.56 -3.13
C PHE A 198 -15.36 16.06 -3.35
N GLY A 199 -14.10 16.38 -3.59
CA GLY A 199 -13.66 17.73 -3.97
C GLY A 199 -12.47 17.65 -4.90
N ILE A 200 -12.28 18.69 -5.72
CA ILE A 200 -11.16 18.80 -6.66
C ILE A 200 -10.44 20.12 -6.38
N GLU A 201 -9.16 20.04 -6.06
CA GLU A 201 -8.30 21.21 -5.83
C GLU A 201 -7.10 21.16 -6.78
N PRO A 202 -6.75 22.25 -7.49
CA PRO A 202 -5.52 22.30 -8.28
C PRO A 202 -4.31 22.03 -7.37
N TYR A 203 -3.44 21.15 -7.82
CA TYR A 203 -2.22 20.85 -7.10
C TYR A 203 -1.09 20.56 -8.06
N TYR A 204 0.02 21.27 -7.90
CA TYR A 204 1.21 21.15 -8.76
C TYR A 204 0.85 21.29 -10.24
N ARG A 205 1.03 20.26 -11.07
CA ARG A 205 0.71 20.24 -12.50
C ARG A 205 -0.69 19.68 -12.78
N GLY A 206 -1.27 18.94 -11.86
CA GLY A 206 -2.59 18.32 -11.95
C GLY A 206 -3.52 18.82 -10.85
N PHE A 207 -4.14 17.86 -10.13
CA PHE A 207 -5.08 18.16 -9.08
C PHE A 207 -5.10 17.10 -7.99
N TYR A 208 -5.59 17.52 -6.84
CA TYR A 208 -5.90 16.66 -5.72
C TYR A 208 -7.38 16.31 -5.75
N LEU A 209 -7.70 15.01 -5.85
CA LEU A 209 -9.04 14.48 -5.66
C LEU A 209 -9.21 14.15 -4.17
N ALA A 210 -9.94 14.99 -3.44
CA ALA A 210 -10.31 14.76 -2.05
C ALA A 210 -11.46 13.76 -1.97
N LEU A 211 -11.34 12.74 -1.12
CA LEU A 211 -12.38 11.78 -0.79
C LEU A 211 -12.53 11.67 0.72
N PRO A 212 -13.68 11.23 1.26
CA PRO A 212 -13.86 11.02 2.69
C PRO A 212 -12.90 9.97 3.25
N LEU A 213 -12.59 10.10 4.53
CA LEU A 213 -11.92 9.04 5.30
C LEU A 213 -12.95 8.01 5.78
N ARG A 214 -12.50 6.77 5.90
CA ARG A 214 -13.29 5.70 6.52
C ARG A 214 -13.69 6.02 7.97
N THR A 215 -12.85 6.71 8.70
CA THR A 215 -13.03 7.08 10.11
C THR A 215 -13.80 8.39 10.32
N SER A 216 -13.95 9.20 9.26
CA SER A 216 -14.72 10.46 9.27
C SER A 216 -15.39 10.66 7.90
N PRO A 217 -16.39 9.83 7.55
CA PRO A 217 -16.99 9.84 6.21
C PRO A 217 -17.87 11.06 5.94
N GLU A 218 -18.19 11.85 6.98
CA GLU A 218 -18.97 13.07 6.86
C GLU A 218 -18.16 14.29 6.40
N GLU A 219 -16.82 14.18 6.41
CA GLU A 219 -15.94 15.31 6.17
C GLU A 219 -15.00 15.06 4.99
N LEU A 220 -14.67 16.13 4.27
CA LEU A 220 -13.54 16.17 3.36
C LEU A 220 -12.39 16.88 4.05
N HIS A 221 -11.29 16.17 4.23
CA HIS A 221 -10.11 16.74 4.87
C HIS A 221 -9.33 17.58 3.85
N LYS A 222 -8.85 18.74 4.30
CA LYS A 222 -7.98 19.58 3.49
C LYS A 222 -6.67 18.85 3.18
N HIS A 223 -6.15 19.12 2.02
CA HIS A 223 -4.83 18.63 1.63
C HIS A 223 -3.77 19.13 2.63
N VAL A 224 -2.98 18.19 3.16
CA VAL A 224 -1.78 18.50 3.95
C VAL A 224 -0.59 18.31 3.02
N SER A 225 0.25 19.35 2.89
CA SER A 225 1.44 19.26 2.04
C SER A 225 2.39 18.17 2.54
N GLN A 226 2.82 17.32 1.63
CA GLN A 226 3.80 16.24 1.84
C GLN A 226 4.81 16.32 0.71
N GLU A 227 5.60 17.39 0.71
CA GLU A 227 6.48 17.74 -0.41
C GLU A 227 7.58 16.71 -0.66
N LYS A 228 8.16 16.15 0.41
CA LYS A 228 9.22 15.12 0.28
C LYS A 228 8.64 13.83 -0.28
N MET A 229 7.50 13.38 0.25
CA MET A 229 6.81 12.20 -0.27
C MET A 229 6.37 12.42 -1.72
N PHE A 230 5.83 13.58 -2.07
CA PHE A 230 5.44 13.92 -3.42
C PHE A 230 6.65 13.94 -4.36
N GLY A 231 7.79 14.49 -3.90
CA GLY A 231 9.05 14.51 -4.64
C GLY A 231 9.54 13.11 -5.01
N ILE A 232 9.54 12.18 -4.05
CA ILE A 232 9.97 10.79 -4.29
C ILE A 232 9.04 10.04 -5.26
N PHE A 233 7.73 10.24 -5.16
CA PHE A 233 6.79 9.66 -6.12
C PHE A 233 7.05 10.15 -7.53
N ARG A 234 7.26 11.45 -7.73
CA ARG A 234 7.55 12.04 -9.03
C ARG A 234 8.84 11.51 -9.63
N GLU A 235 9.91 11.44 -8.83
CA GLU A 235 11.20 10.92 -9.28
C GLU A 235 11.05 9.51 -9.83
N TYR A 236 10.44 8.62 -9.05
CA TYR A 236 10.27 7.23 -9.45
C TYR A 236 9.25 7.05 -10.58
N GLN A 237 8.19 7.85 -10.63
CA GLN A 237 7.26 7.85 -11.75
C GLN A 237 7.95 8.26 -13.07
N SER A 238 8.75 9.32 -13.01
CA SER A 238 9.54 9.76 -14.19
C SER A 238 10.52 8.67 -14.62
N TRP A 239 11.15 8.00 -13.67
CA TRP A 239 12.10 6.93 -13.95
C TRP A 239 11.44 5.69 -14.58
N VAL A 240 10.32 5.20 -14.06
CA VAL A 240 9.63 4.04 -14.67
C VAL A 240 9.05 4.37 -16.04
N THR A 241 8.66 5.63 -16.26
CA THR A 241 8.24 6.11 -17.59
C THR A 241 9.40 6.13 -18.56
N LEU A 242 10.57 6.65 -18.16
CA LEU A 242 11.80 6.62 -18.95
C LEU A 242 12.23 5.19 -19.32
N MET A 243 12.05 4.25 -18.40
CA MET A 243 12.34 2.82 -18.61
C MET A 243 11.30 2.08 -19.46
N GLY A 244 10.21 2.76 -19.85
CA GLY A 244 9.13 2.16 -20.63
C GLY A 244 8.29 1.12 -19.85
N VAL A 245 8.25 1.22 -18.51
CA VAL A 245 7.52 0.30 -17.62
C VAL A 245 6.57 1.02 -16.66
N PRO A 246 5.78 2.01 -17.11
CA PRO A 246 4.89 2.77 -16.21
C PRO A 246 3.69 1.96 -15.72
N THR A 247 3.33 0.88 -16.42
CA THR A 247 2.18 0.01 -16.10
C THR A 247 2.56 -1.45 -16.04
N ILE A 248 1.73 -2.27 -15.39
CA ILE A 248 1.95 -3.72 -15.29
C ILE A 248 1.87 -4.40 -16.65
N GLY A 249 1.02 -3.91 -17.56
CA GLY A 249 1.01 -4.41 -18.94
C GLY A 249 2.39 -4.31 -19.60
N ALA A 250 3.09 -3.19 -19.42
CA ALA A 250 4.44 -2.99 -19.96
C ALA A 250 5.50 -3.87 -19.27
N VAL A 251 5.45 -4.01 -17.93
CA VAL A 251 6.32 -4.93 -17.18
C VAL A 251 6.13 -6.37 -17.64
N ASN A 252 4.87 -6.81 -17.77
CA ASN A 252 4.51 -8.14 -18.22
C ASN A 252 5.01 -8.43 -19.66
N ALA A 253 4.84 -7.46 -20.57
CA ALA A 253 5.28 -7.59 -21.95
C ALA A 253 6.81 -7.82 -22.03
N ARG A 254 7.59 -7.08 -21.25
CA ARG A 254 9.05 -7.28 -21.16
C ARG A 254 9.41 -8.63 -20.56
N ALA A 255 8.69 -9.06 -19.50
CA ALA A 255 8.91 -10.38 -18.89
C ALA A 255 8.62 -11.52 -19.89
N LEU A 256 7.52 -11.43 -20.66
CA LEU A 256 7.17 -12.39 -21.71
C LEU A 256 8.17 -12.39 -22.88
N ALA A 257 8.79 -11.24 -23.17
CA ALA A 257 9.87 -11.13 -24.16
C ALA A 257 11.22 -11.69 -23.67
N GLY A 258 11.29 -12.23 -22.44
CA GLY A 258 12.52 -12.81 -21.88
C GLY A 258 13.48 -11.79 -21.25
N ASP A 259 13.08 -10.53 -21.08
CA ASP A 259 13.93 -9.46 -20.54
C ASP A 259 13.80 -9.27 -19.01
N ALA A 260 13.40 -10.31 -18.30
CA ALA A 260 13.29 -10.26 -16.84
C ALA A 260 14.62 -9.90 -16.17
N GLY A 261 15.72 -10.54 -16.61
CA GLY A 261 17.06 -10.27 -16.09
C GLY A 261 17.55 -8.84 -16.35
N GLY A 262 17.24 -8.28 -17.53
CA GLY A 262 17.53 -6.87 -17.84
C GLY A 262 16.81 -5.92 -16.91
N MET A 263 15.53 -6.15 -16.68
CA MET A 263 14.71 -5.37 -15.73
C MET A 263 15.25 -5.43 -14.30
N ILE A 264 15.62 -6.63 -13.82
CA ILE A 264 16.20 -6.81 -12.48
C ILE A 264 17.49 -6.00 -12.35
N LYS A 265 18.44 -6.16 -13.27
CA LYS A 265 19.75 -5.49 -13.24
C LYS A 265 19.63 -3.96 -13.21
N ILE A 266 18.74 -3.41 -14.04
CA ILE A 266 18.51 -1.94 -14.09
C ILE A 266 17.89 -1.44 -12.79
N ALA A 267 16.88 -2.13 -12.25
CA ALA A 267 16.21 -1.73 -11.01
C ALA A 267 17.16 -1.79 -9.80
N GLU A 268 17.97 -2.85 -9.71
CA GLU A 268 18.96 -3.00 -8.63
C GLU A 268 20.10 -1.98 -8.73
N ALA A 269 20.58 -1.71 -9.95
CA ALA A 269 21.60 -0.66 -10.17
C ALA A 269 21.07 0.73 -9.79
N PHE A 270 19.80 1.02 -10.07
CA PHE A 270 19.16 2.27 -9.65
C PHE A 270 19.09 2.38 -8.12
N HIS A 271 18.71 1.29 -7.43
CA HIS A 271 18.74 1.26 -5.97
C HIS A 271 20.16 1.48 -5.41
N GLU A 272 21.17 0.83 -6.00
CA GLU A 272 22.56 0.98 -5.53
C GLU A 272 23.03 2.43 -5.66
N ARG A 273 22.73 3.07 -6.79
CA ARG A 273 22.99 4.49 -6.99
C ARG A 273 22.33 5.36 -5.92
N LYS A 274 21.06 5.08 -5.58
CA LYS A 274 20.33 5.83 -4.55
C LYS A 274 20.92 5.63 -3.15
N PHE A 275 21.42 4.44 -2.81
CA PHE A 275 22.13 4.23 -1.55
C PHE A 275 23.44 5.00 -1.50
N ALA A 276 24.19 5.08 -2.60
CA ALA A 276 25.41 5.89 -2.68
C ALA A 276 25.09 7.39 -2.49
N GLU A 277 24.06 7.93 -3.18
CA GLU A 277 23.62 9.32 -3.02
C GLU A 277 23.25 9.65 -1.54
N VAL A 278 22.57 8.73 -0.85
CA VAL A 278 22.21 8.90 0.57
C VAL A 278 23.48 8.83 1.46
N ALA A 279 24.42 7.94 1.17
CA ALA A 279 25.67 7.83 1.91
C ALA A 279 26.54 9.08 1.77
N ASP A 280 26.62 9.66 0.55
CA ASP A 280 27.33 10.92 0.29
C ASP A 280 26.70 12.07 1.11
N ALA A 281 25.36 12.15 1.15
CA ALA A 281 24.66 13.15 1.94
C ALA A 281 24.92 13.00 3.45
N ILE A 282 25.01 11.76 3.96
CA ILE A 282 25.37 11.50 5.36
C ILE A 282 26.81 11.88 5.63
N GLN A 283 27.75 11.54 4.75
CA GLN A 283 29.17 11.92 4.89
C GLN A 283 29.33 13.44 4.93
N GLU A 284 28.66 14.17 4.05
CA GLU A 284 28.68 15.62 4.04
C GLU A 284 28.08 16.21 5.34
N ALA A 285 26.97 15.64 5.81
CA ALA A 285 26.37 16.04 7.09
C ALA A 285 27.27 15.70 8.29
N HIS A 286 27.99 14.58 8.25
CA HIS A 286 29.00 14.21 9.25
C HIS A 286 30.11 15.25 9.28
N ARG A 287 30.67 15.63 8.13
CA ARG A 287 31.73 16.59 7.99
C ARG A 287 31.33 18.01 8.40
N THR A 288 30.12 18.47 8.04
CA THR A 288 29.70 19.87 8.21
C THR A 288 28.91 20.12 9.49
N ARG A 289 28.15 19.15 9.98
CA ARG A 289 27.27 19.27 11.15
C ARG A 289 27.67 18.35 12.31
N GLY A 290 28.67 17.49 12.13
CA GLY A 290 29.06 16.50 13.13
C GLY A 290 28.03 15.39 13.34
N VAL A 291 27.27 15.03 12.29
CA VAL A 291 26.30 13.92 12.36
C VAL A 291 27.02 12.63 12.74
N ARG A 292 26.56 11.98 13.79
CA ARG A 292 27.06 10.68 14.27
C ARG A 292 25.95 9.61 14.37
N MET A 293 24.70 9.99 14.15
CA MET A 293 23.55 9.11 14.26
C MET A 293 22.64 9.22 13.04
N VAL A 294 22.37 8.08 12.41
CA VAL A 294 21.40 7.92 11.33
C VAL A 294 20.19 7.20 11.87
N LEU A 295 19.02 7.81 11.78
CA LEU A 295 17.73 7.25 12.20
C LEU A 295 16.96 6.81 10.98
N ILE A 296 16.67 5.52 10.87
CA ILE A 296 15.91 4.94 9.75
C ILE A 296 14.54 4.54 10.26
N SER A 297 13.49 5.17 9.72
CA SER A 297 12.10 4.84 10.01
C SER A 297 11.36 4.41 8.76
N GLY A 298 10.21 3.80 8.97
CA GLY A 298 9.29 3.41 7.91
C GLY A 298 8.36 2.31 8.39
N PRO A 299 7.25 2.09 7.69
CA PRO A 299 6.24 1.14 8.11
C PRO A 299 6.74 -0.31 8.02
N SER A 300 5.99 -1.24 8.61
CA SER A 300 6.32 -2.67 8.57
C SER A 300 6.48 -3.17 7.12
N SER A 301 7.47 -4.04 6.89
CA SER A 301 7.82 -4.62 5.58
C SER A 301 8.22 -3.58 4.51
N SER A 302 8.70 -2.41 4.92
CA SER A 302 9.27 -1.42 3.99
C SER A 302 10.72 -1.73 3.56
N GLY A 303 11.37 -2.74 4.14
CA GLY A 303 12.76 -3.10 3.84
C GLY A 303 13.80 -2.26 4.59
N LYS A 304 13.45 -1.72 5.77
CA LYS A 304 14.36 -0.91 6.61
C LYS A 304 15.65 -1.63 6.93
N THR A 305 15.56 -2.86 7.41
CA THR A 305 16.71 -3.65 7.88
C THR A 305 17.71 -3.90 6.75
N THR A 306 17.25 -4.34 5.59
CA THR A 306 18.12 -4.54 4.41
C THR A 306 18.69 -3.22 3.92
N SER A 307 17.87 -2.15 3.90
CA SER A 307 18.34 -0.82 3.50
C SER A 307 19.41 -0.28 4.44
N ALA A 308 19.25 -0.47 5.75
CA ALA A 308 20.28 -0.09 6.73
C ALA A 308 21.60 -0.81 6.47
N LYS A 309 21.56 -2.11 6.16
CA LYS A 309 22.75 -2.91 5.85
C LYS A 309 23.42 -2.48 4.54
N ARG A 310 22.64 -2.22 3.47
CA ARG A 310 23.17 -1.70 2.20
C ARG A 310 23.79 -0.31 2.37
N LEU A 311 23.11 0.58 3.09
CA LEU A 311 23.63 1.90 3.43
C LEU A 311 24.95 1.80 4.23
N GLY A 312 25.00 0.87 5.18
CA GLY A 312 26.22 0.60 5.94
C GLY A 312 27.41 0.21 5.05
N ILE A 313 27.17 -0.58 3.99
CA ILE A 313 28.23 -0.91 3.01
C ILE A 313 28.71 0.38 2.32
N GLN A 314 27.81 1.24 1.85
CA GLN A 314 28.18 2.49 1.17
C GLN A 314 28.93 3.45 2.09
N LEU A 315 28.53 3.56 3.35
CA LEU A 315 29.27 4.34 4.36
C LEU A 315 30.67 3.77 4.62
N GLY A 316 30.79 2.42 4.61
CA GLY A 316 32.09 1.74 4.69
C GLY A 316 33.02 2.08 3.52
N VAL A 317 32.48 2.18 2.29
CA VAL A 317 33.23 2.62 1.09
C VAL A 317 33.77 4.03 1.27
N LEU A 318 33.06 4.90 1.98
CA LEU A 318 33.47 6.26 2.31
C LEU A 318 34.43 6.35 3.52
N GLY A 319 34.87 5.21 4.09
CA GLY A 319 35.81 5.12 5.21
C GLY A 319 35.17 5.32 6.59
N LEU A 320 33.84 5.41 6.67
CA LEU A 320 33.12 5.45 7.94
C LEU A 320 32.89 4.02 8.46
N ARG A 321 32.72 3.89 9.78
CA ARG A 321 32.43 2.61 10.44
C ARG A 321 30.98 2.56 10.86
N PRO A 322 30.09 1.90 10.07
CA PRO A 322 28.68 1.78 10.44
C PRO A 322 28.51 0.82 11.61
N VAL A 323 27.75 1.25 12.61
CA VAL A 323 27.38 0.46 13.78
C VAL A 323 25.85 0.39 13.81
N MET A 324 25.28 -0.81 13.73
CA MET A 324 23.84 -0.99 13.57
C MET A 324 23.16 -1.37 14.89
N ILE A 325 22.02 -0.75 15.16
CA ILE A 325 21.11 -1.08 16.26
C ILE A 325 19.71 -1.20 15.67
N SER A 326 19.02 -2.31 15.95
CA SER A 326 17.61 -2.46 15.67
C SER A 326 16.79 -2.07 16.90
N LEU A 327 15.76 -1.22 16.72
CA LEU A 327 14.81 -0.91 17.78
C LEU A 327 13.97 -2.12 18.19
N ASP A 328 13.83 -3.10 17.29
CA ASP A 328 13.12 -4.34 17.58
C ASP A 328 13.80 -5.15 18.70
N ASP A 329 15.12 -4.99 18.91
CA ASP A 329 15.85 -5.62 19.99
C ASP A 329 15.54 -5.02 21.39
N TYR A 330 14.94 -3.83 21.42
CA TYR A 330 14.55 -3.12 22.64
C TYR A 330 13.07 -3.29 23.01
N PHE A 331 12.31 -4.17 22.33
CA PHE A 331 10.95 -4.46 22.77
C PHE A 331 10.93 -4.91 24.23
N VAL A 332 9.94 -4.41 24.98
CA VAL A 332 9.65 -4.95 26.32
C VAL A 332 9.18 -6.40 26.20
N GLU A 333 9.29 -7.17 27.28
CA GLU A 333 8.74 -8.54 27.30
C GLU A 333 7.26 -8.54 26.92
N ARG A 334 6.81 -9.57 26.21
CA ARG A 334 5.45 -9.64 25.62
C ARG A 334 4.35 -9.29 26.61
N GLU A 335 4.44 -9.75 27.85
CA GLU A 335 3.45 -9.50 28.89
C GLU A 335 3.35 -8.01 29.29
N LYS A 336 4.42 -7.25 29.07
CA LYS A 336 4.51 -5.80 29.36
C LYS A 336 4.13 -4.92 28.17
N THR A 337 3.92 -5.52 26.98
CA THR A 337 3.51 -4.77 25.78
C THR A 337 2.17 -4.08 26.02
N PRO A 338 2.02 -2.77 25.67
CA PRO A 338 0.74 -2.06 25.75
C PRO A 338 -0.38 -2.81 25.03
N ARG A 339 -1.61 -2.55 25.44
CA ARG A 339 -2.79 -3.10 24.76
C ARG A 339 -3.55 -2.01 24.02
N ASP A 340 -4.07 -2.36 22.85
CA ASP A 340 -4.94 -1.47 22.06
C ASP A 340 -6.36 -1.41 22.68
N GLU A 341 -7.23 -0.60 22.07
CA GLU A 341 -8.64 -0.42 22.45
C GLU A 341 -9.48 -1.73 22.43
N ASN A 342 -8.98 -2.76 21.74
CA ASN A 342 -9.61 -4.08 21.67
C ASN A 342 -8.98 -5.08 22.65
N GLY A 343 -8.07 -4.65 23.52
CA GLY A 343 -7.35 -5.48 24.47
C GLY A 343 -6.24 -6.36 23.86
N GLN A 344 -5.91 -6.16 22.57
CA GLN A 344 -4.83 -6.86 21.89
C GLN A 344 -3.49 -6.14 22.14
N TYR A 345 -2.38 -6.89 22.11
CA TYR A 345 -1.05 -6.30 22.22
C TYR A 345 -0.78 -5.32 21.07
N ASP A 346 -0.44 -4.07 21.42
CA ASP A 346 -0.07 -3.02 20.46
C ASP A 346 1.46 -2.94 20.32
N TYR A 347 1.99 -3.76 19.43
CA TYR A 347 3.43 -3.76 19.12
C TYR A 347 3.88 -2.54 18.30
N GLU A 348 2.94 -1.75 17.79
CA GLU A 348 3.22 -0.54 17.03
C GLU A 348 3.28 0.71 17.94
N ALA A 349 2.92 0.60 19.22
CA ALA A 349 3.05 1.69 20.19
C ALA A 349 4.52 1.97 20.53
N LEU A 350 4.86 3.23 20.77
CA LEU A 350 6.22 3.63 21.17
C LEU A 350 6.62 2.98 22.51
N GLU A 351 5.66 2.85 23.40
CA GLU A 351 5.81 2.25 24.73
C GLU A 351 6.01 0.72 24.70
N ALA A 352 5.91 0.09 23.53
CA ALA A 352 6.34 -1.29 23.32
C ALA A 352 7.88 -1.41 23.34
N ILE A 353 8.59 -0.29 23.19
CA ILE A 353 10.05 -0.20 23.30
C ILE A 353 10.42 0.24 24.72
N ASP A 354 11.45 -0.37 25.29
CA ASP A 354 12.08 0.04 26.54
C ASP A 354 12.91 1.32 26.31
N LEU A 355 12.24 2.45 26.35
CA LEU A 355 12.85 3.75 26.06
C LEU A 355 13.92 4.15 27.07
N GLU A 356 13.78 3.73 28.31
CA GLU A 356 14.75 4.03 29.37
C GLU A 356 16.08 3.31 29.08
N LEU A 357 16.04 2.00 28.89
CA LEU A 357 17.20 1.20 28.53
C LEU A 357 17.83 1.67 27.21
N PHE A 358 17.00 1.96 26.19
CA PHE A 358 17.49 2.42 24.91
C PHE A 358 18.25 3.75 25.02
N ASN A 359 17.69 4.73 25.74
CA ASN A 359 18.33 6.04 25.91
C ASN A 359 19.56 5.98 26.82
N ASP A 360 19.59 5.12 27.85
CA ASP A 360 20.81 4.85 28.64
C ASP A 360 21.93 4.31 27.74
N HIS A 361 21.66 3.27 26.96
CA HIS A 361 22.64 2.70 26.03
C HIS A 361 23.10 3.71 25.00
N LEU A 362 22.20 4.50 24.43
CA LEU A 362 22.53 5.55 23.48
C LEU A 362 23.47 6.61 24.09
N HIS A 363 23.15 7.06 25.29
CA HIS A 363 23.97 8.06 26.00
C HIS A 363 25.38 7.53 26.26
N ARG A 364 25.52 6.31 26.78
CA ARG A 364 26.78 5.66 27.05
C ARG A 364 27.61 5.45 25.79
N LEU A 365 27.00 4.99 24.71
CA LEU A 365 27.63 4.82 23.40
C LEU A 365 28.18 6.13 22.85
N LEU A 366 27.43 7.22 22.92
CA LEU A 366 27.87 8.54 22.46
C LEU A 366 29.00 9.11 23.28
N GLN A 367 29.17 8.65 24.52
CA GLN A 367 30.32 8.94 25.38
C GLN A 367 31.53 7.99 25.17
N GLY A 368 31.45 7.07 24.20
CA GLY A 368 32.51 6.08 23.94
C GLY A 368 32.56 4.93 24.93
N GLN A 369 31.55 4.78 25.77
CA GLN A 369 31.44 3.65 26.71
C GLN A 369 30.94 2.40 26.01
N SER A 370 31.27 1.23 26.56
CA SER A 370 30.77 -0.05 26.09
C SER A 370 29.37 -0.35 26.64
N VAL A 371 28.49 -0.93 25.81
CA VAL A 371 27.16 -1.39 26.21
C VAL A 371 26.86 -2.77 25.62
N ASP A 372 26.08 -3.55 26.36
CA ASP A 372 25.58 -4.85 25.91
C ASP A 372 24.17 -4.66 25.31
N ILE A 373 24.09 -4.70 23.97
CA ILE A 373 22.82 -4.54 23.26
C ILE A 373 21.95 -5.78 23.50
N PRO A 374 20.68 -5.62 23.93
CA PRO A 374 19.79 -6.77 24.06
C PRO A 374 19.46 -7.38 22.70
N ARG A 375 18.91 -8.57 22.69
CA ARG A 375 18.31 -9.21 21.52
C ARG A 375 16.90 -9.68 21.86
N TYR A 376 15.92 -9.34 21.02
CA TYR A 376 14.54 -9.76 21.23
C TYR A 376 14.19 -10.95 20.34
N ASP A 377 13.66 -12.01 20.95
CA ASP A 377 13.13 -13.18 20.25
C ASP A 377 11.62 -13.06 20.08
N PHE A 378 11.17 -12.88 18.84
CA PHE A 378 9.76 -12.74 18.47
C PHE A 378 8.94 -14.03 18.70
N ILE A 379 9.57 -15.19 18.71
CA ILE A 379 8.89 -16.47 18.94
C ILE A 379 8.54 -16.60 20.42
N THR A 380 9.53 -16.44 21.28
CA THR A 380 9.35 -16.56 22.75
C THR A 380 8.76 -15.29 23.36
N GLY A 381 8.96 -14.12 22.75
CA GLY A 381 8.55 -12.82 23.27
C GLY A 381 9.40 -12.33 24.43
N ARG A 382 10.66 -12.74 24.50
CA ARG A 382 11.61 -12.42 25.57
C ARG A 382 12.88 -11.79 25.04
N ARG A 383 13.54 -10.97 25.87
CA ARG A 383 14.89 -10.46 25.62
C ARG A 383 15.94 -11.44 26.12
N THR A 384 17.02 -11.54 25.34
CA THR A 384 18.26 -12.21 25.71
C THR A 384 19.41 -11.21 25.63
N GLN A 385 20.51 -11.44 26.32
CA GLN A 385 21.71 -10.61 26.19
C GLN A 385 22.53 -11.02 24.97
N HIS A 386 23.19 -10.05 24.37
CA HIS A 386 24.16 -10.30 23.30
C HIS A 386 25.55 -10.47 23.93
N ASP A 387 26.32 -11.47 23.47
CA ASP A 387 27.62 -11.83 24.07
C ASP A 387 28.78 -10.87 23.69
N THR A 388 28.54 -9.84 22.89
CA THR A 388 29.56 -8.94 22.39
C THR A 388 29.23 -7.48 22.70
N PRO A 389 29.99 -6.82 23.59
CA PRO A 389 29.78 -5.41 23.90
C PRO A 389 30.08 -4.52 22.69
N LEU A 390 29.23 -3.50 22.52
CA LEU A 390 29.32 -2.51 21.46
C LEU A 390 29.99 -1.24 21.95
N THR A 391 30.94 -0.70 21.16
CA THR A 391 31.60 0.59 21.40
C THR A 391 31.66 1.42 20.13
N LEU A 392 31.65 2.75 20.28
CA LEU A 392 31.82 3.69 19.17
C LEU A 392 33.22 4.34 19.24
N ASP A 393 33.84 4.49 18.09
CA ASP A 393 35.06 5.30 17.89
C ASP A 393 34.77 6.59 17.10
N GLU A 394 35.79 7.38 16.78
CA GLU A 394 35.63 8.66 16.08
C GLU A 394 35.08 8.52 14.66
N ARG A 395 35.34 7.40 13.99
CA ARG A 395 34.82 7.10 12.64
C ARG A 395 33.47 6.38 12.63
N SER A 396 32.96 6.05 13.82
CA SER A 396 31.73 5.32 13.95
C SER A 396 30.51 6.20 13.61
N ILE A 397 29.65 5.69 12.75
CA ILE A 397 28.31 6.21 12.48
C ILE A 397 27.29 5.19 13.01
N LEU A 398 26.50 5.62 13.98
CA LEU A 398 25.45 4.79 14.56
C LEU A 398 24.23 4.79 13.65
N ILE A 399 23.80 3.63 13.17
CA ILE A 399 22.58 3.45 12.36
C ILE A 399 21.54 2.76 13.23
N ILE A 400 20.47 3.48 13.54
CA ILE A 400 19.35 2.97 14.33
C ILE A 400 18.15 2.80 13.39
N GLU A 401 17.66 1.56 13.27
CA GLU A 401 16.49 1.29 12.42
C GLU A 401 15.30 0.77 13.24
N GLY A 402 14.12 1.19 12.87
CA GLY A 402 12.85 0.73 13.45
C GLY A 402 11.69 1.64 13.08
N ILE A 403 10.49 1.20 13.42
CA ILE A 403 9.26 1.93 13.03
C ILE A 403 9.19 3.32 13.66
N HIS A 404 9.80 3.52 14.83
CA HIS A 404 9.80 4.79 15.58
C HIS A 404 11.00 5.70 15.34
N GLY A 405 11.89 5.36 14.39
CA GLY A 405 13.15 6.09 14.16
C GLY A 405 13.00 7.61 13.97
N LEU A 406 11.84 8.08 13.47
CA LEU A 406 11.55 9.51 13.25
C LEU A 406 10.65 10.13 14.32
N ASN A 407 10.21 9.36 15.33
CA ASN A 407 9.43 9.90 16.43
C ASN A 407 10.34 10.72 17.37
N PRO A 408 10.06 12.02 17.61
CA PRO A 408 10.92 12.86 18.46
C PRO A 408 11.07 12.34 19.90
N ARG A 409 10.06 11.60 20.39
CA ARG A 409 10.08 11.00 21.74
C ARG A 409 11.06 9.84 21.89
N LEU A 410 11.58 9.29 20.77
CA LEU A 410 12.53 8.17 20.83
C LEU A 410 13.89 8.59 21.40
N THR A 411 14.40 9.74 20.96
CA THR A 411 15.75 10.25 21.31
C THR A 411 15.72 11.70 21.78
N PRO A 412 14.97 12.01 22.87
CA PRO A 412 14.73 13.41 23.28
C PRO A 412 15.99 14.12 23.78
N SER A 413 16.96 13.38 24.33
CA SER A 413 18.19 13.93 24.88
C SER A 413 19.28 14.20 23.84
N VAL A 414 19.12 13.72 22.60
CA VAL A 414 20.11 13.91 21.53
C VAL A 414 19.70 15.10 20.65
N PRO A 415 20.59 16.10 20.43
CA PRO A 415 20.27 17.22 19.55
C PRO A 415 20.00 16.80 18.11
N ASP A 416 19.04 17.44 17.44
CA ASP A 416 18.71 17.14 16.05
C ASP A 416 19.86 17.45 15.07
N ALA A 417 20.74 18.39 15.40
CA ALA A 417 21.89 18.74 14.58
C ALA A 417 22.84 17.56 14.30
N VAL A 418 22.98 16.62 15.23
CA VAL A 418 23.84 15.43 15.11
C VAL A 418 23.13 14.20 14.57
N LYS A 419 21.86 14.34 14.16
CA LYS A 419 21.05 13.30 13.57
C LYS A 419 20.91 13.47 12.06
N PHE A 420 20.84 12.36 11.35
CA PHE A 420 20.40 12.29 9.96
C PHE A 420 19.21 11.33 9.87
N LYS A 421 18.08 11.79 9.37
CA LYS A 421 16.80 11.10 9.43
C LYS A 421 16.39 10.59 8.06
N ILE A 422 16.11 9.30 7.94
CA ILE A 422 15.71 8.64 6.68
C ILE A 422 14.34 7.97 6.86
N TYR A 423 13.42 8.29 5.97
CA TYR A 423 12.16 7.57 5.89
C TYR A 423 12.18 6.59 4.71
N ILE A 424 11.89 5.30 4.98
CA ILE A 424 11.91 4.24 3.97
C ILE A 424 10.51 3.64 3.80
N SER A 425 10.01 3.65 2.57
CA SER A 425 8.78 2.94 2.22
C SER A 425 8.86 2.36 0.81
N CYS A 426 8.08 1.31 0.53
CA CYS A 426 7.99 0.76 -0.82
C CYS A 426 6.89 1.48 -1.62
N PHE A 427 7.13 2.73 -1.96
CA PHE A 427 6.20 3.53 -2.77
C PHE A 427 6.08 2.95 -4.17
N THR A 428 4.96 2.27 -4.43
CA THR A 428 4.76 1.63 -5.73
C THR A 428 4.56 2.67 -6.81
N SER A 429 5.51 2.75 -7.75
CA SER A 429 5.55 3.72 -8.85
C SER A 429 4.93 3.20 -10.15
N VAL A 430 4.79 1.88 -10.29
CA VAL A 430 4.10 1.24 -11.41
C VAL A 430 2.61 1.16 -11.11
N ALA A 431 1.78 1.47 -12.10
CA ALA A 431 0.34 1.37 -11.99
C ALA A 431 -0.20 0.09 -12.66
N MET A 432 -1.38 -0.37 -12.26
CA MET A 432 -2.07 -1.46 -12.96
C MET A 432 -2.44 -1.01 -14.38
N ASP A 433 -3.09 0.14 -14.46
CA ASP A 433 -3.43 0.92 -15.64
C ASP A 433 -3.51 2.41 -15.23
N ASN A 434 -3.83 3.32 -16.16
CA ASN A 434 -3.86 4.76 -15.89
C ASN A 434 -4.84 5.18 -14.78
N LEU A 435 -5.89 4.41 -14.51
CA LEU A 435 -6.87 4.67 -13.46
C LEU A 435 -6.60 3.87 -12.18
N SER A 436 -6.01 2.70 -12.31
CA SER A 436 -5.89 1.73 -11.21
C SER A 436 -4.46 1.70 -10.70
N ARG A 437 -4.17 2.57 -9.75
CA ARG A 437 -2.89 2.54 -9.06
C ARG A 437 -2.73 1.27 -8.20
N ILE A 438 -1.49 0.90 -7.92
CA ILE A 438 -1.17 -0.15 -6.95
C ILE A 438 -0.95 0.51 -5.59
N ALA A 439 -1.70 0.06 -4.59
CA ALA A 439 -1.55 0.59 -3.24
C ALA A 439 -0.24 0.11 -2.60
N THR A 440 0.54 1.03 -2.02
CA THR A 440 1.74 0.70 -1.22
C THR A 440 1.44 -0.33 -0.13
N THR A 441 0.23 -0.27 0.45
CA THR A 441 -0.24 -1.22 1.45
C THR A 441 -0.36 -2.65 0.92
N ASP A 442 -0.78 -2.83 -0.34
CA ASP A 442 -0.91 -4.14 -0.96
C ASP A 442 0.47 -4.76 -1.21
N ASN A 443 1.41 -3.97 -1.71
CA ASN A 443 2.79 -4.41 -1.89
C ASN A 443 3.44 -4.81 -0.54
N ARG A 444 3.26 -3.99 0.50
CA ARG A 444 3.77 -4.29 1.84
C ARG A 444 3.10 -5.52 2.47
N LEU A 445 1.82 -5.73 2.21
CA LEU A 445 1.12 -6.94 2.65
C LEU A 445 1.72 -8.19 2.00
N LEU A 446 2.02 -8.17 0.70
CA LEU A 446 2.69 -9.29 0.01
C LEU A 446 4.08 -9.55 0.60
N ARG A 447 4.88 -8.51 0.81
CA ARG A 447 6.19 -8.62 1.47
C ARG A 447 6.05 -9.23 2.86
N ARG A 448 5.06 -8.76 3.65
CA ARG A 448 4.83 -9.27 5.01
C ARG A 448 4.40 -10.73 5.02
N LEU A 449 3.45 -11.12 4.18
CA LEU A 449 2.99 -12.51 4.03
C LEU A 449 4.16 -13.45 3.75
N THR A 450 5.00 -13.10 2.78
CA THR A 450 6.14 -13.94 2.39
C THR A 450 7.21 -14.01 3.47
N ARG A 451 7.53 -12.89 4.13
CA ARG A 451 8.51 -12.85 5.23
C ARG A 451 8.01 -13.62 6.46
N ASP A 452 6.80 -13.32 6.93
CA ASP A 452 6.29 -13.86 8.19
C ASP A 452 6.08 -15.39 8.07
N TYR A 453 5.66 -15.88 6.90
CA TYR A 453 5.57 -17.31 6.62
C TYR A 453 6.95 -18.00 6.70
N ARG A 454 8.00 -17.38 6.15
CA ARG A 454 9.34 -17.99 6.05
C ARG A 454 10.16 -17.85 7.34
N GLN A 455 10.06 -16.73 8.03
CA GLN A 455 10.98 -16.36 9.11
C GLN A 455 10.35 -16.30 10.49
N ARG A 456 9.02 -16.14 10.58
CA ARG A 456 8.32 -15.94 11.85
C ARG A 456 7.32 -17.05 12.18
N GLY A 457 7.22 -18.07 11.32
CA GLY A 457 6.32 -19.21 11.52
C GLY A 457 4.83 -18.83 11.52
N ALA A 458 4.46 -17.66 10.97
CA ALA A 458 3.09 -17.21 10.89
C ALA A 458 2.47 -17.57 9.54
N ASP A 459 1.31 -18.20 9.54
CA ASP A 459 0.54 -18.49 8.33
C ASP A 459 -0.14 -17.22 7.74
N ALA A 460 -0.80 -17.39 6.58
CA ALA A 460 -1.49 -16.29 5.93
C ALA A 460 -2.65 -15.74 6.78
N LEU A 461 -3.41 -16.60 7.43
CA LEU A 461 -4.54 -16.21 8.27
C LEU A 461 -4.09 -15.33 9.43
N GLN A 462 -3.04 -15.73 10.14
CA GLN A 462 -2.46 -14.96 11.24
C GLN A 462 -1.92 -13.60 10.78
N THR A 463 -1.31 -13.55 9.59
CA THR A 463 -0.78 -12.31 9.04
C THR A 463 -1.91 -11.35 8.62
N LEU A 464 -2.94 -11.88 7.95
CA LEU A 464 -4.10 -11.08 7.49
C LEU A 464 -4.93 -10.56 8.67
N SER A 465 -5.20 -11.38 9.69
CA SER A 465 -5.97 -10.96 10.86
C SER A 465 -5.33 -9.82 11.63
N ARG A 466 -3.99 -9.78 11.70
CA ARG A 466 -3.23 -8.70 12.35
C ARG A 466 -3.05 -7.44 11.50
N TRP A 467 -3.27 -7.54 10.17
CA TRP A 467 -2.94 -6.44 9.25
C TRP A 467 -3.68 -5.14 9.55
N ALA A 468 -4.95 -5.23 9.95
CA ALA A 468 -5.74 -4.05 10.32
C ALA A 468 -5.17 -3.32 11.55
N SER A 469 -4.66 -4.05 12.55
CA SER A 469 -4.01 -3.47 13.74
C SER A 469 -2.70 -2.78 13.37
N VAL A 470 -1.86 -3.44 12.54
CA VAL A 470 -0.62 -2.84 12.03
C VAL A 470 -0.91 -1.52 11.30
N ARG A 471 -1.94 -1.48 10.46
CA ARG A 471 -2.33 -0.27 9.74
C ARG A 471 -2.74 0.87 10.67
N ARG A 472 -3.53 0.59 11.72
CA ARG A 472 -3.89 1.60 12.73
C ARG A 472 -2.66 2.15 13.47
N GLY A 473 -1.74 1.26 13.84
CA GLY A 473 -0.49 1.66 14.49
C GLY A 473 0.37 2.57 13.61
N GLU A 474 0.49 2.25 12.31
CA GLU A 474 1.21 3.09 11.35
C GLU A 474 0.61 4.49 11.20
N GLU A 475 -0.72 4.59 11.13
CA GLU A 475 -1.46 5.85 11.03
C GLU A 475 -1.26 6.72 12.28
N ARG A 476 -1.15 6.11 13.47
CA ARG A 476 -0.96 6.81 14.75
C ARG A 476 0.50 7.17 15.03
N HIS A 477 1.44 6.28 14.73
CA HIS A 477 2.79 6.33 15.29
C HIS A 477 3.90 6.53 14.26
N ILE A 478 3.64 6.37 12.96
CA ILE A 478 4.68 6.42 11.92
C ILE A 478 4.43 7.55 10.92
N PHE A 479 3.27 7.56 10.27
CA PHE A 479 2.97 8.51 9.19
C PHE A 479 2.98 9.99 9.62
N PRO A 480 2.59 10.37 10.86
CA PRO A 480 2.68 11.77 11.30
C PRO A 480 4.11 12.34 11.29
N TYR A 481 5.13 11.48 11.36
CA TYR A 481 6.53 11.88 11.45
C TYR A 481 7.32 11.73 10.13
N GLN A 482 6.72 11.22 9.07
CA GLN A 482 7.44 10.88 7.83
C GLN A 482 8.09 12.11 7.17
N GLU A 483 7.46 13.28 7.20
CA GLU A 483 8.01 14.51 6.63
C GLU A 483 9.16 15.11 7.46
N ASN A 484 9.43 14.58 8.68
CA ASN A 484 10.59 14.96 9.49
C ASN A 484 11.92 14.38 8.95
N ALA A 485 11.87 13.50 7.95
CA ALA A 485 13.06 12.91 7.34
C ALA A 485 13.91 13.98 6.63
N ASP A 486 15.26 13.86 6.70
CA ASP A 486 16.16 14.61 5.83
C ASP A 486 16.07 14.07 4.40
N VAL A 487 15.95 12.74 4.24
CA VAL A 487 15.82 12.04 2.96
C VAL A 487 14.71 11.00 3.04
N MET A 488 13.94 10.87 1.97
CA MET A 488 13.05 9.73 1.76
C MET A 488 13.68 8.75 0.76
N PHE A 489 13.57 7.46 1.05
CA PHE A 489 14.05 6.40 0.17
C PHE A 489 12.89 5.48 -0.23
N ASN A 490 12.71 5.29 -1.53
CA ASN A 490 11.76 4.31 -2.05
C ASN A 490 12.43 2.95 -2.21
N SER A 491 12.00 1.98 -1.42
CA SER A 491 12.49 0.62 -1.45
C SER A 491 11.78 -0.29 -2.47
N SER A 492 10.83 0.26 -3.24
CA SER A 492 10.07 -0.52 -4.23
C SER A 492 10.91 -0.76 -5.48
N LEU A 493 10.82 -1.98 -6.00
CA LEU A 493 11.39 -2.38 -7.28
C LEU A 493 10.21 -2.62 -8.25
N PHE A 494 10.24 -2.06 -9.45
CA PHE A 494 9.10 -2.12 -10.36
C PHE A 494 8.70 -3.55 -10.78
N TYR A 495 9.61 -4.52 -10.67
CA TYR A 495 9.38 -5.93 -10.98
C TYR A 495 8.97 -6.78 -9.76
N GLU A 496 8.99 -6.21 -8.55
CA GLU A 496 8.95 -6.99 -7.30
C GLU A 496 7.68 -7.80 -7.08
N ILE A 497 6.50 -7.26 -7.47
CA ILE A 497 5.24 -7.98 -7.28
C ILE A 497 5.22 -9.24 -8.16
N SER A 498 5.76 -9.14 -9.38
CA SER A 498 5.96 -10.29 -10.27
C SER A 498 6.88 -11.35 -9.66
N ALA A 499 7.93 -10.92 -8.95
CA ALA A 499 8.85 -11.83 -8.25
C ALA A 499 8.27 -12.38 -6.93
N LEU A 500 7.42 -11.61 -6.23
CA LEU A 500 6.72 -12.06 -5.01
C LEU A 500 5.57 -13.02 -5.30
N ARG A 501 4.95 -12.92 -6.50
CA ARG A 501 3.75 -13.67 -6.86
C ARG A 501 3.86 -15.17 -6.59
N PRO A 502 4.91 -15.90 -7.02
CA PRO A 502 4.99 -17.35 -6.83
C PRO A 502 4.95 -17.78 -5.36
N PHE A 503 5.49 -16.94 -4.46
CA PHE A 503 5.53 -17.20 -3.03
C PHE A 503 4.19 -16.83 -2.37
N ALA A 504 3.71 -15.62 -2.62
CA ALA A 504 2.50 -15.09 -1.99
C ALA A 504 1.23 -15.82 -2.44
N GLU A 505 1.13 -16.21 -3.72
CA GLU A 505 -0.02 -16.93 -4.27
C GLU A 505 -0.24 -18.27 -3.56
N LYS A 506 0.84 -19.03 -3.31
CA LYS A 506 0.77 -20.29 -2.58
C LYS A 506 0.23 -20.08 -1.17
N ILE A 507 0.79 -19.13 -0.43
CA ILE A 507 0.43 -18.84 0.96
C ILE A 507 -1.03 -18.36 1.07
N LEU A 508 -1.47 -17.48 0.16
CA LEU A 508 -2.83 -16.95 0.15
C LEU A 508 -3.90 -18.01 -0.16
N ARG A 509 -3.56 -19.07 -0.94
CA ARG A 509 -4.48 -20.17 -1.26
C ARG A 509 -4.75 -21.09 -0.07
N GLU A 510 -3.95 -21.02 0.99
CA GLU A 510 -4.12 -21.80 2.22
C GLU A 510 -5.23 -21.23 3.13
N VAL A 511 -5.70 -19.99 2.90
CA VAL A 511 -6.74 -19.34 3.70
C VAL A 511 -8.10 -19.98 3.39
N PRO A 512 -8.79 -20.60 4.38
CA PRO A 512 -10.07 -21.26 4.16
C PRO A 512 -11.20 -20.23 3.93
N ASP A 513 -12.22 -20.61 3.18
CA ASP A 513 -13.36 -19.73 2.85
C ASP A 513 -14.37 -19.54 4.01
N THR A 514 -14.16 -20.26 5.10
CA THR A 514 -14.99 -20.17 6.31
C THR A 514 -14.62 -19.01 7.23
N VAL A 515 -13.49 -18.33 6.99
CA VAL A 515 -13.01 -17.23 7.84
C VAL A 515 -13.18 -15.86 7.18
N PRO A 516 -13.33 -14.77 7.96
CA PRO A 516 -13.52 -13.41 7.41
C PRO A 516 -12.36 -12.92 6.54
N GLU A 517 -11.12 -13.34 6.82
CA GLU A 517 -9.91 -12.96 6.09
C GLU A 517 -9.84 -13.52 4.67
N PHE A 518 -10.72 -14.45 4.34
CA PHE A 518 -10.80 -15.05 3.00
C PHE A 518 -11.05 -14.03 1.90
N ASP A 519 -11.88 -13.00 2.15
CA ASP A 519 -12.10 -11.94 1.16
C ASP A 519 -10.81 -11.20 0.79
N GLU A 520 -10.01 -10.86 1.80
CA GLU A 520 -8.74 -10.16 1.56
C GLU A 520 -7.72 -11.08 0.86
N ALA A 521 -7.64 -12.35 1.26
CA ALA A 521 -6.81 -13.34 0.57
C ALA A 521 -7.22 -13.48 -0.90
N ARG A 522 -8.53 -13.60 -1.17
CA ARG A 522 -9.07 -13.68 -2.52
C ARG A 522 -8.85 -12.41 -3.33
N ARG A 523 -8.99 -11.23 -2.69
CA ARG A 523 -8.70 -9.94 -3.33
C ARG A 523 -7.24 -9.87 -3.78
N MET A 524 -6.31 -10.31 -2.92
CA MET A 524 -4.88 -10.35 -3.24
C MET A 524 -4.56 -11.37 -4.32
N LEU A 525 -5.19 -12.54 -4.32
CA LEU A 525 -5.05 -13.51 -5.41
C LEU A 525 -5.52 -12.93 -6.75
N LYS A 526 -6.70 -12.27 -6.77
CA LYS A 526 -7.23 -11.60 -7.96
C LYS A 526 -6.34 -10.46 -8.44
N PHE A 527 -5.70 -9.75 -7.51
CA PHE A 527 -4.69 -8.74 -7.81
C PHE A 527 -3.45 -9.37 -8.45
N LEU A 528 -2.88 -10.41 -7.85
CA LEU A 528 -1.70 -11.13 -8.36
C LEU A 528 -1.92 -11.78 -9.74
N ASP A 529 -3.13 -12.14 -10.09
CA ASP A 529 -3.48 -12.66 -11.42
C ASP A 529 -3.12 -11.73 -12.58
N ASN A 530 -2.87 -10.43 -12.30
CA ASN A 530 -2.49 -9.45 -13.33
C ASN A 530 -0.99 -9.42 -13.62
N PHE A 531 -0.16 -10.13 -12.86
CA PHE A 531 1.29 -10.09 -12.95
C PHE A 531 1.84 -11.37 -13.58
N ILE A 532 2.74 -11.27 -14.53
CA ILE A 532 3.50 -12.42 -15.01
C ILE A 532 4.59 -12.75 -13.98
N PRO A 533 4.72 -14.00 -13.52
CA PRO A 533 5.78 -14.37 -12.58
C PRO A 533 7.18 -14.14 -13.16
N ILE A 534 8.07 -13.56 -12.35
CA ILE A 534 9.49 -13.41 -12.68
C ILE A 534 10.29 -14.34 -11.77
N PRO A 535 11.18 -15.19 -12.35
CA PRO A 535 12.06 -16.06 -11.56
C PRO A 535 12.99 -15.27 -10.66
N SER A 536 13.29 -15.83 -9.48
CA SER A 536 14.13 -15.15 -8.50
C SER A 536 15.63 -15.36 -8.67
N ASP A 537 16.05 -16.17 -9.63
CA ASP A 537 17.45 -16.64 -9.76
C ASP A 537 18.43 -15.49 -10.05
N GLU A 538 18.00 -14.51 -10.85
CA GLU A 538 18.82 -13.34 -11.19
C GLU A 538 18.73 -12.19 -10.16
N ILE A 539 17.90 -12.31 -9.13
CA ILE A 539 17.80 -11.28 -8.09
C ILE A 539 19.06 -11.35 -7.21
N PRO A 540 19.84 -10.26 -7.09
CA PRO A 540 21.07 -10.27 -6.31
C PRO A 540 20.85 -10.66 -4.84
N PRO A 541 21.81 -11.35 -4.20
CA PRO A 541 21.69 -11.75 -2.79
C PRO A 541 21.67 -10.55 -1.81
N THR A 542 22.05 -9.36 -2.26
CA THR A 542 21.98 -8.09 -1.50
C THR A 542 20.68 -7.31 -1.76
N SER A 543 19.81 -7.80 -2.66
CA SER A 543 18.53 -7.13 -2.96
C SER A 543 17.64 -7.02 -1.72
N ILE A 544 16.89 -5.92 -1.63
CA ILE A 544 15.85 -5.75 -0.60
C ILE A 544 14.81 -6.88 -0.66
N LEU A 545 14.51 -7.41 -1.85
CA LEU A 545 13.55 -8.50 -2.00
C LEU A 545 13.99 -9.79 -1.30
N ARG A 546 15.28 -10.02 -1.16
CA ARG A 546 15.81 -11.21 -0.49
C ARG A 546 15.44 -11.30 1.00
N GLU A 547 15.16 -10.17 1.65
CA GLU A 547 14.56 -10.14 3.00
C GLU A 547 13.23 -10.92 3.03
N PHE A 548 12.46 -10.87 1.94
CA PHE A 548 11.11 -11.44 1.88
C PHE A 548 11.10 -12.83 1.23
N ILE A 549 11.78 -13.00 0.09
CA ILE A 549 11.78 -14.25 -0.66
C ILE A 549 12.88 -15.24 -0.24
N GLY A 550 13.83 -14.80 0.58
CA GLY A 550 14.96 -15.61 1.04
C GLY A 550 16.17 -15.57 0.10
N GLY A 551 17.25 -16.25 0.52
CA GLY A 551 18.52 -16.25 -0.23
C GLY A 551 19.31 -14.96 -0.10
N SER A 552 19.11 -14.19 0.99
CA SER A 552 19.91 -13.02 1.29
C SER A 552 21.31 -13.38 1.77
N SER A 553 22.31 -12.59 1.36
CA SER A 553 23.65 -12.64 1.94
C SER A 553 23.72 -11.94 3.31
N PHE A 554 22.70 -11.17 3.68
CA PHE A 554 22.59 -10.56 4.99
C PHE A 554 21.96 -11.54 6.00
N LYS A 555 22.46 -11.49 7.25
CA LYS A 555 21.85 -12.18 8.40
C LYS A 555 20.80 -11.25 9.03
N TYR A 556 19.63 -11.76 9.37
CA TYR A 556 18.52 -11.03 9.99
C TYR A 556 18.28 -11.51 11.40
#